data_04e0a1697cd52353de6f6ef73c1dece9
#
_entry.id   04e0a1697cd52353de6f6ef73c1dece9
#
_cell.length_a   1.000
_cell.length_b   1.000
_cell.length_c   1.000
_cell.angle_alpha   90.00
_cell.angle_beta   90.00
_cell.angle_gamma   90.00
#
_symmetry.space_group_name_H-M   'P 1'
#
loop_
_entity.id
_entity.type
_entity.pdbx_description
1 polymer ?
#
loop_
_entity_poly.entity_id
_entity_poly.type
_entity_poly.pdbx_seq_one_letter_code
_entity_poly.pdbx_strand_id
1 'polypeptide(L)'
;ENDVFAKSMTEREGCPSFVFYEGPPSANGMPGIHHVMARTIKDTFCRYKTMKGFLVKRKAGWDTHGLPVELGVEKALGITKEDIGKTISVAEYNAACRKDVMKFTKEWTDLTHKMGYWVDLDNPYITYDNRYIETLWWLLKQLYSKNLLYKGYTIQPYSPAAGTGLSSHELNQPGCYRDVKDTTVVGQFKMKNPKPEMTEWGTPYFLAWTTTPWTLPSNTALCVGPKIDYVAVQTYNGYTGEKMTVVLAKPLLYAHFNQKAEGLPLEDYKPGDKLIPFKVVGEYKGTDLVGMEYEQLIPWVKPVNVDENGNWEEAANQAFRVILGDYVTTEDGTGIVHIAPTFGADDAFVARAAGIPSLFMINKKGEPRPMVDLTGKFFLLDELDEKFVKECVDVEQYQEYQGRWVKNAYDPQFTVNGKYDEKTAASAETLDIYICMKMKASNKAFKIEKHVHNYPHCWRTDKPVLYYPLDSWFIRSTAAKERMIELNKTINWKPESTGTAVSYTHLTL
;
A
#
# COMPACT_ATOMS: atom_id res chain seq x y z
N GLU A 1 37.62 -5.85 -36.65
CA GLU A 1 38.96 -5.93 -37.25
C GLU A 1 39.65 -4.55 -37.35
N ASN A 2 38.91 -3.46 -37.60
CA ASN A 2 39.47 -2.12 -37.80
C ASN A 2 39.35 -1.17 -36.60
N ASP A 3 38.81 -1.67 -35.50
CA ASP A 3 38.52 -0.94 -34.25
C ASP A 3 37.92 0.49 -34.51
N VAL A 4 36.90 0.52 -35.35
CA VAL A 4 36.27 1.77 -35.79
C VAL A 4 35.64 2.55 -34.63
N PHE A 5 35.16 1.85 -33.63
CA PHE A 5 34.56 2.48 -32.43
C PHE A 5 35.64 3.26 -31.66
N ALA A 6 36.78 2.63 -31.30
CA ALA A 6 37.85 3.32 -30.57
C ALA A 6 38.40 4.51 -31.40
N LYS A 7 38.64 4.31 -32.72
CA LYS A 7 39.04 5.40 -33.63
C LYS A 7 38.00 6.53 -33.63
N SER A 8 36.73 6.24 -33.60
CA SER A 8 35.69 7.27 -33.57
C SER A 8 35.75 8.19 -32.35
N MET A 9 36.34 7.71 -31.25
CA MET A 9 36.56 8.51 -30.04
C MET A 9 37.88 9.27 -30.09
N THR A 10 38.97 8.58 -30.43
CA THR A 10 40.30 9.23 -30.50
C THR A 10 40.40 10.34 -31.57
N GLU A 11 39.82 10.12 -32.72
CA GLU A 11 39.78 11.14 -33.80
C GLU A 11 38.90 12.36 -33.47
N ARG A 12 38.06 12.26 -32.39
CA ARG A 12 37.16 13.34 -31.93
C ARG A 12 37.54 13.92 -30.58
N GLU A 13 38.75 13.62 -30.11
CA GLU A 13 39.28 14.30 -28.93
C GLU A 13 39.32 15.82 -29.16
N GLY A 14 38.76 16.60 -28.24
CA GLY A 14 38.61 18.04 -28.36
C GLY A 14 37.36 18.52 -29.11
N CYS A 15 36.62 17.63 -29.78
CA CYS A 15 35.33 17.97 -30.38
C CYS A 15 34.23 18.18 -29.32
N PRO A 16 33.13 18.88 -29.65
CA PRO A 16 32.00 19.03 -28.77
C PRO A 16 31.45 17.66 -28.31
N SER A 17 31.19 17.50 -27.02
CA SER A 17 30.65 16.26 -26.49
C SER A 17 29.14 16.16 -26.71
N PHE A 18 28.68 14.97 -27.11
CA PHE A 18 27.27 14.58 -27.00
C PHE A 18 27.12 13.56 -25.88
N VAL A 19 26.44 13.95 -24.80
CA VAL A 19 26.23 13.11 -23.63
C VAL A 19 24.95 12.31 -23.84
N PHE A 20 25.04 10.99 -23.65
CA PHE A 20 23.94 10.07 -23.75
C PHE A 20 23.87 9.23 -22.47
N TYR A 21 22.71 9.23 -21.82
CA TYR A 21 22.47 8.43 -20.63
C TYR A 21 21.51 7.27 -20.92
N GLU A 22 21.80 6.14 -20.32
CA GLU A 22 20.96 4.96 -20.40
C GLU A 22 21.03 4.15 -19.10
N GLY A 23 19.93 3.48 -18.75
CA GLY A 23 19.91 2.47 -17.70
C GLY A 23 20.65 1.21 -18.15
N PRO A 24 21.58 0.65 -17.33
CA PRO A 24 22.28 -0.58 -17.65
C PRO A 24 21.35 -1.77 -17.52
N PRO A 25 21.55 -2.85 -18.31
CA PRO A 25 20.80 -4.09 -18.14
C PRO A 25 21.26 -4.85 -16.89
N SER A 26 20.37 -5.69 -16.36
CA SER A 26 20.73 -6.72 -15.39
C SER A 26 21.08 -8.02 -16.13
N ALA A 27 22.19 -8.67 -15.76
CA ALA A 27 22.66 -9.89 -16.44
C ALA A 27 22.23 -11.19 -15.74
N ASN A 28 21.20 -11.14 -14.89
CA ASN A 28 20.59 -12.31 -14.28
C ASN A 28 19.63 -13.08 -15.22
N GLY A 29 19.35 -12.53 -16.40
CA GLY A 29 18.52 -13.13 -17.45
C GLY A 29 19.14 -13.03 -18.84
N MET A 30 18.71 -13.90 -19.75
CA MET A 30 19.10 -13.87 -21.16
C MET A 30 18.58 -12.60 -21.85
N PRO A 31 19.36 -12.01 -22.79
CA PRO A 31 18.86 -10.89 -23.57
C PRO A 31 17.73 -11.31 -24.51
N GLY A 32 16.66 -10.54 -24.57
CA GLY A 32 15.51 -10.74 -25.45
C GLY A 32 15.47 -9.78 -26.63
N ILE A 33 14.53 -10.00 -27.56
CA ILE A 33 14.39 -9.20 -28.80
C ILE A 33 14.13 -7.72 -28.51
N HIS A 34 13.41 -7.40 -27.43
CA HIS A 34 13.15 -6.01 -27.02
C HIS A 34 14.44 -5.26 -26.67
N HIS A 35 15.44 -5.95 -26.09
CA HIS A 35 16.74 -5.38 -25.83
C HIS A 35 17.50 -5.08 -27.13
N VAL A 36 17.38 -5.94 -28.14
CA VAL A 36 17.96 -5.73 -29.48
C VAL A 36 17.37 -4.47 -30.10
N MET A 37 16.05 -4.34 -30.11
CA MET A 37 15.36 -3.16 -30.66
C MET A 37 15.79 -1.86 -29.98
N ALA A 38 15.74 -1.84 -28.64
CA ALA A 38 16.12 -0.65 -27.89
C ALA A 38 17.58 -0.24 -28.15
N ARG A 39 18.51 -1.21 -28.13
CA ARG A 39 19.95 -0.96 -28.40
C ARG A 39 20.21 -0.49 -29.80
N THR A 40 19.53 -1.01 -30.81
CA THR A 40 19.65 -0.57 -32.20
C THR A 40 19.24 0.89 -32.34
N ILE A 41 18.13 1.31 -31.75
CA ILE A 41 17.67 2.70 -31.78
C ILE A 41 18.71 3.63 -31.13
N LYS A 42 19.17 3.26 -29.93
CA LYS A 42 20.19 4.06 -29.20
C LYS A 42 21.48 4.21 -29.96
N ASP A 43 22.01 3.12 -30.51
CA ASP A 43 23.22 3.11 -31.29
C ASP A 43 23.10 3.98 -32.54
N THR A 44 21.93 3.96 -33.18
CA THR A 44 21.66 4.82 -34.35
C THR A 44 21.82 6.30 -34.02
N PHE A 45 21.22 6.76 -32.91
CA PHE A 45 21.35 8.15 -32.47
C PHE A 45 22.79 8.51 -32.13
N CYS A 46 23.50 7.65 -31.42
CA CYS A 46 24.88 7.86 -31.03
C CYS A 46 25.83 7.90 -32.28
N ARG A 47 25.66 6.98 -33.23
CA ARG A 47 26.39 6.96 -34.48
C ARG A 47 26.12 8.20 -35.32
N TYR A 48 24.87 8.61 -35.45
CA TYR A 48 24.47 9.83 -36.13
C TYR A 48 25.21 11.06 -35.55
N LYS A 49 25.25 11.19 -34.23
CA LYS A 49 25.97 12.29 -33.57
C LYS A 49 27.47 12.20 -33.77
N THR A 50 28.05 10.99 -33.75
CA THR A 50 29.44 10.75 -34.09
C THR A 50 29.76 11.22 -35.54
N MET A 51 28.90 10.88 -36.52
CA MET A 51 29.06 11.34 -37.92
C MET A 51 28.90 12.85 -38.07
N LYS A 52 28.17 13.51 -37.16
CA LYS A 52 28.04 14.97 -37.09
C LYS A 52 29.25 15.67 -36.42
N GLY A 53 30.30 14.93 -36.06
CA GLY A 53 31.52 15.48 -35.50
C GLY A 53 31.52 15.59 -33.96
N PHE A 54 30.54 15.00 -33.26
CA PHE A 54 30.53 14.99 -31.79
C PHE A 54 31.38 13.85 -31.25
N LEU A 55 32.05 14.11 -30.12
CA LEU A 55 32.61 13.07 -29.27
C LEU A 55 31.49 12.40 -28.46
N VAL A 56 31.20 11.10 -28.69
CA VAL A 56 30.18 10.34 -28.02
C VAL A 56 30.80 9.20 -27.22
N LYS A 57 31.09 9.43 -25.95
CA LYS A 57 31.59 8.40 -25.03
C LYS A 57 30.44 7.49 -24.64
N ARG A 58 30.63 6.16 -24.76
CA ARG A 58 29.61 5.14 -24.51
C ARG A 58 30.18 4.08 -23.62
N LYS A 59 29.87 4.17 -22.33
CA LYS A 59 30.35 3.24 -21.33
C LYS A 59 29.28 2.14 -21.09
N ALA A 60 29.69 0.87 -21.13
CA ALA A 60 28.84 -0.23 -20.71
C ALA A 60 28.59 -0.19 -19.20
N GLY A 61 27.55 -0.86 -18.75
CA GLY A 61 27.23 -0.99 -17.34
C GLY A 61 26.35 -2.19 -17.04
N TRP A 62 26.33 -2.56 -15.76
CA TRP A 62 25.51 -3.65 -15.25
C TRP A 62 24.72 -3.17 -14.03
N ASP A 63 23.39 -3.33 -14.09
CA ASP A 63 22.51 -3.18 -12.94
C ASP A 63 22.54 -4.48 -12.13
N THR A 64 22.97 -4.38 -10.88
CA THR A 64 23.28 -5.56 -10.05
C THR A 64 22.44 -5.61 -8.77
N HIS A 65 21.39 -4.81 -8.67
CA HIS A 65 20.56 -4.70 -7.50
C HIS A 65 19.10 -5.03 -7.81
N GLY A 66 18.35 -5.25 -6.74
CA GLY A 66 16.89 -5.29 -6.77
C GLY A 66 16.27 -6.67 -6.69
N LEU A 67 14.97 -6.63 -6.49
CA LEU A 67 14.10 -7.77 -6.21
C LEU A 67 14.24 -8.94 -7.20
N PRO A 68 14.45 -8.77 -8.53
CA PRO A 68 14.61 -9.89 -9.44
C PRO A 68 15.78 -10.81 -9.12
N VAL A 69 16.90 -10.22 -8.67
CA VAL A 69 18.09 -10.98 -8.27
C VAL A 69 17.84 -11.70 -6.97
N GLU A 70 17.29 -10.99 -5.97
CA GLU A 70 16.97 -11.51 -4.64
C GLU A 70 16.04 -12.72 -4.71
N LEU A 71 14.89 -12.58 -5.37
CA LEU A 71 13.92 -13.68 -5.52
C LEU A 71 14.49 -14.88 -6.30
N GLY A 72 15.35 -14.64 -7.30
CA GLY A 72 16.03 -15.68 -8.04
C GLY A 72 16.95 -16.50 -7.13
N VAL A 73 17.73 -15.83 -6.29
CA VAL A 73 18.65 -16.45 -5.35
C VAL A 73 17.92 -17.14 -4.20
N GLU A 74 16.89 -16.52 -3.61
CA GLU A 74 16.04 -17.14 -2.57
C GLU A 74 15.44 -18.45 -3.06
N LYS A 75 14.89 -18.45 -4.29
CA LYS A 75 14.36 -19.66 -4.91
C LYS A 75 15.43 -20.72 -5.17
N ALA A 76 16.60 -20.32 -5.63
CA ALA A 76 17.71 -21.24 -5.91
C ALA A 76 18.28 -21.89 -4.65
N LEU A 77 18.30 -21.15 -3.53
CA LEU A 77 18.76 -21.60 -2.22
C LEU A 77 17.66 -22.29 -1.41
N GLY A 78 16.39 -22.19 -1.80
CA GLY A 78 15.24 -22.74 -1.06
C GLY A 78 14.98 -22.02 0.26
N ILE A 79 15.28 -20.72 0.33
CA ILE A 79 15.13 -19.87 1.53
C ILE A 79 14.12 -18.75 1.30
N THR A 80 13.75 -18.10 2.38
CA THR A 80 12.96 -16.86 2.41
C THR A 80 13.78 -15.71 2.96
N LYS A 81 13.30 -14.47 2.87
CA LYS A 81 13.97 -13.31 3.50
C LYS A 81 14.12 -13.43 5.01
N GLU A 82 13.22 -14.16 5.66
CA GLU A 82 13.26 -14.44 7.10
C GLU A 82 14.49 -15.27 7.53
N ASP A 83 15.07 -16.03 6.60
CA ASP A 83 16.22 -16.88 6.83
C ASP A 83 17.55 -16.11 6.81
N ILE A 84 17.59 -14.94 6.16
CA ILE A 84 18.78 -14.12 6.00
C ILE A 84 19.20 -13.54 7.37
N GLY A 85 20.46 -13.84 7.77
CA GLY A 85 20.97 -13.49 9.08
C GLY A 85 20.62 -14.47 10.20
N LYS A 86 19.86 -15.55 9.89
CA LYS A 86 19.48 -16.61 10.83
C LYS A 86 20.06 -17.96 10.39
N THR A 87 19.57 -18.51 9.28
CA THR A 87 20.01 -19.82 8.73
C THR A 87 21.11 -19.68 7.69
N ILE A 88 21.19 -18.53 7.02
CA ILE A 88 22.24 -18.13 6.10
C ILE A 88 22.78 -16.76 6.51
N SER A 89 24.10 -16.57 6.51
CA SER A 89 24.68 -15.26 6.81
C SER A 89 24.41 -14.25 5.68
N VAL A 90 24.33 -12.96 6.03
CA VAL A 90 24.21 -11.87 5.05
C VAL A 90 25.35 -11.88 4.02
N ALA A 91 26.56 -12.26 4.45
CA ALA A 91 27.73 -12.35 3.57
C ALA A 91 27.57 -13.44 2.51
N GLU A 92 27.14 -14.64 2.91
CA GLU A 92 26.88 -15.77 1.99
C GLU A 92 25.76 -15.45 1.02
N TYR A 93 24.67 -14.85 1.51
CA TYR A 93 23.57 -14.42 0.67
C TYR A 93 24.01 -13.38 -0.37
N ASN A 94 24.75 -12.34 0.04
CA ASN A 94 25.29 -11.34 -0.86
C ASN A 94 26.26 -11.93 -1.89
N ALA A 95 27.08 -12.91 -1.50
CA ALA A 95 27.97 -13.60 -2.43
C ALA A 95 27.20 -14.38 -3.48
N ALA A 96 26.09 -15.06 -3.09
CA ALA A 96 25.20 -15.75 -4.01
C ALA A 96 24.53 -14.76 -5.00
N CYS A 97 24.04 -13.62 -4.51
CA CYS A 97 23.45 -12.57 -5.35
C CYS A 97 24.46 -12.00 -6.37
N ARG A 98 25.69 -11.71 -5.94
CA ARG A 98 26.77 -11.22 -6.83
C ARG A 98 27.10 -12.24 -7.93
N LYS A 99 27.06 -13.52 -7.60
CA LYS A 99 27.30 -14.58 -8.59
C LYS A 99 26.16 -14.72 -9.58
N ASP A 100 24.92 -14.70 -9.11
CA ASP A 100 23.73 -14.90 -9.97
C ASP A 100 23.51 -13.71 -10.91
N VAL A 101 23.67 -12.48 -10.43
CA VAL A 101 23.40 -11.27 -11.23
C VAL A 101 24.33 -11.11 -12.44
N MET A 102 25.50 -11.72 -12.42
CA MET A 102 26.47 -11.67 -13.51
C MET A 102 26.46 -12.94 -14.39
N LYS A 103 25.52 -13.83 -14.21
CA LYS A 103 25.46 -15.18 -14.81
C LYS A 103 25.47 -15.18 -16.33
N PHE A 104 24.81 -14.23 -16.97
CA PHE A 104 24.64 -14.15 -18.42
C PHE A 104 25.45 -13.02 -19.09
N THR A 105 26.46 -12.49 -18.43
CA THR A 105 27.30 -11.41 -18.98
C THR A 105 27.96 -11.79 -20.30
N LYS A 106 28.35 -13.06 -20.44
CA LYS A 106 28.93 -13.57 -21.70
C LYS A 106 27.93 -13.46 -22.87
N GLU A 107 26.72 -13.94 -22.68
CA GLU A 107 25.65 -13.91 -23.68
C GLU A 107 25.28 -12.50 -24.08
N TRP A 108 25.26 -11.57 -23.12
CA TRP A 108 25.04 -10.16 -23.37
C TRP A 108 26.19 -9.52 -24.16
N THR A 109 27.43 -9.89 -23.86
CA THR A 109 28.63 -9.42 -24.58
C THR A 109 28.63 -9.98 -26.00
N ASP A 110 28.39 -11.27 -26.16
CA ASP A 110 28.33 -11.93 -27.49
C ASP A 110 27.23 -11.29 -28.36
N LEU A 111 26.04 -11.01 -27.79
CA LEU A 111 24.99 -10.29 -28.50
C LEU A 111 25.40 -8.89 -28.90
N THR A 112 26.07 -8.14 -28.01
CA THR A 112 26.56 -6.78 -28.28
C THR A 112 27.50 -6.77 -29.47
N HIS A 113 28.43 -7.72 -29.56
CA HIS A 113 29.33 -7.88 -30.68
C HIS A 113 28.60 -8.26 -31.98
N LYS A 114 27.65 -9.23 -31.93
CA LYS A 114 26.84 -9.64 -33.05
C LYS A 114 26.01 -8.50 -33.66
N MET A 115 25.48 -7.63 -32.82
CA MET A 115 24.73 -6.44 -33.26
C MET A 115 25.63 -5.37 -33.82
N GLY A 116 26.96 -5.43 -33.59
CA GLY A 116 27.89 -4.35 -33.86
C GLY A 116 27.53 -3.08 -33.04
N TYR A 117 26.99 -3.21 -31.86
CA TYR A 117 26.62 -2.11 -30.97
C TYR A 117 27.89 -1.48 -30.41
N TRP A 118 28.05 -0.17 -30.65
CA TRP A 118 29.23 0.59 -30.24
C TRP A 118 29.14 0.98 -28.76
N VAL A 119 29.84 0.27 -27.91
CA VAL A 119 29.89 0.53 -26.47
C VAL A 119 31.20 -0.02 -25.88
N ASP A 120 31.81 0.70 -24.96
CA ASP A 120 32.99 0.27 -24.23
C ASP A 120 32.62 -0.81 -23.21
N LEU A 121 32.94 -2.07 -23.55
CA LEU A 121 32.72 -3.24 -22.70
C LEU A 121 33.93 -3.54 -21.79
N ASP A 122 35.08 -2.93 -22.06
CA ASP A 122 36.34 -3.21 -21.34
C ASP A 122 36.38 -2.48 -19.97
N ASN A 123 35.68 -1.33 -19.89
CA ASN A 123 35.62 -0.51 -18.70
C ASN A 123 34.18 -0.26 -18.24
N PRO A 124 33.36 -1.33 -17.99
CA PRO A 124 31.98 -1.14 -17.58
C PRO A 124 31.91 -0.57 -16.16
N TYR A 125 30.83 0.16 -15.85
CA TYR A 125 30.48 0.40 -14.47
C TYR A 125 29.56 -0.72 -13.96
N ILE A 126 29.73 -1.11 -12.71
CA ILE A 126 28.93 -2.14 -12.07
C ILE A 126 28.36 -1.54 -10.80
N THR A 127 27.05 -1.59 -10.61
CA THR A 127 26.42 -0.83 -9.54
C THR A 127 26.75 -1.37 -8.14
N TYR A 128 27.23 -2.61 -7.99
CA TYR A 128 27.80 -3.10 -6.73
C TYR A 128 29.28 -2.80 -6.50
N ASP A 129 29.98 -2.19 -7.49
CA ASP A 129 31.38 -1.79 -7.32
C ASP A 129 31.48 -0.67 -6.28
N ASN A 130 32.48 -0.75 -5.39
CA ASN A 130 32.64 0.22 -4.31
C ASN A 130 32.76 1.65 -4.81
N ARG A 131 33.44 1.89 -5.95
CA ARG A 131 33.59 3.23 -6.54
C ARG A 131 32.25 3.82 -6.96
N TYR A 132 31.33 2.99 -7.47
CA TYR A 132 29.98 3.40 -7.76
C TYR A 132 29.20 3.73 -6.48
N ILE A 133 29.26 2.83 -5.50
CA ILE A 133 28.56 2.98 -4.22
C ILE A 133 29.08 4.21 -3.47
N GLU A 134 30.40 4.44 -3.41
CA GLU A 134 30.99 5.63 -2.77
C GLU A 134 30.49 6.93 -3.41
N THR A 135 30.41 6.98 -4.74
CA THR A 135 29.88 8.14 -5.45
C THR A 135 28.42 8.39 -5.10
N LEU A 136 27.59 7.34 -5.04
CA LEU A 136 26.20 7.44 -4.65
C LEU A 136 26.06 7.92 -3.19
N TRP A 137 26.86 7.38 -2.28
CA TRP A 137 26.86 7.82 -0.88
C TRP A 137 27.31 9.27 -0.72
N TRP A 138 28.27 9.72 -1.53
CA TRP A 138 28.66 11.12 -1.54
C TRP A 138 27.47 12.02 -1.95
N LEU A 139 26.70 11.65 -2.98
CA LEU A 139 25.51 12.38 -3.40
C LEU A 139 24.45 12.41 -2.28
N LEU A 140 24.19 11.27 -1.64
CA LEU A 140 23.24 11.20 -0.52
C LEU A 140 23.70 12.07 0.66
N LYS A 141 25.02 12.10 0.95
CA LYS A 141 25.60 12.99 1.97
C LYS A 141 25.36 14.47 1.64
N GLN A 142 25.45 14.87 0.35
CA GLN A 142 25.13 16.25 -0.06
C GLN A 142 23.65 16.57 0.23
N LEU A 143 22.73 15.67 -0.06
CA LEU A 143 21.31 15.86 0.24
C LEU A 143 21.05 15.92 1.75
N TYR A 144 21.68 15.06 2.53
CA TYR A 144 21.59 15.07 3.99
C TYR A 144 22.10 16.38 4.59
N SER A 145 23.26 16.86 4.15
CA SER A 145 23.86 18.14 4.60
C SER A 145 22.98 19.36 4.31
N LYS A 146 22.08 19.24 3.32
CA LYS A 146 21.10 20.28 2.96
C LYS A 146 19.74 20.10 3.63
N ASN A 147 19.61 19.18 4.60
CA ASN A 147 18.35 18.79 5.23
C ASN A 147 17.26 18.35 4.24
N LEU A 148 17.68 17.77 3.10
CA LEU A 148 16.76 17.25 2.09
C LEU A 148 16.55 15.75 2.22
N LEU A 149 17.49 15.02 2.81
CA LEU A 149 17.39 13.59 3.12
C LEU A 149 17.02 13.40 4.59
N TYR A 150 15.94 12.70 4.86
CA TYR A 150 15.45 12.46 6.24
C TYR A 150 14.83 11.07 6.37
N LYS A 151 14.81 10.55 7.60
CA LYS A 151 14.14 9.30 7.94
C LYS A 151 12.69 9.58 8.31
N GLY A 152 11.76 8.76 7.86
CA GLY A 152 10.34 8.85 8.18
C GLY A 152 9.63 7.55 7.80
N TYR A 153 8.30 7.55 7.92
CA TYR A 153 7.47 6.45 7.43
C TYR A 153 6.28 6.99 6.62
N THR A 154 5.78 6.16 5.73
CA THR A 154 4.50 6.38 5.05
C THR A 154 3.81 5.05 4.82
N ILE A 155 2.50 5.10 4.67
CA ILE A 155 1.73 3.91 4.28
C ILE A 155 2.04 3.63 2.81
N GLN A 156 2.60 2.47 2.54
CA GLN A 156 3.04 2.05 1.20
C GLN A 156 2.42 0.71 0.83
N PRO A 157 2.19 0.46 -0.47
CA PRO A 157 1.92 -0.88 -0.94
C PRO A 157 3.10 -1.80 -0.61
N TYR A 158 2.83 -2.89 0.04
CA TYR A 158 3.83 -3.86 0.49
C TYR A 158 3.43 -5.27 0.07
N SER A 159 4.37 -6.05 -0.42
CA SER A 159 4.16 -7.46 -0.73
C SER A 159 4.71 -8.35 0.38
N PRO A 160 3.88 -8.95 1.24
CA PRO A 160 4.36 -9.91 2.24
C PRO A 160 5.15 -11.07 1.61
N ALA A 161 4.70 -11.56 0.46
CA ALA A 161 5.35 -12.67 -0.24
C ALA A 161 6.71 -12.33 -0.84
N ALA A 162 6.95 -11.07 -1.23
CA ALA A 162 8.24 -10.59 -1.73
C ALA A 162 9.08 -9.94 -0.63
N GLY A 163 8.48 -9.65 0.55
CA GLY A 163 9.15 -9.00 1.67
C GLY A 163 9.62 -7.57 1.37
N THR A 164 8.93 -6.83 0.50
CA THR A 164 9.33 -5.49 0.08
C THR A 164 8.16 -4.58 -0.24
N GLY A 165 8.38 -3.26 -0.10
CA GLY A 165 7.47 -2.23 -0.61
C GLY A 165 7.43 -2.23 -2.14
N LEU A 166 6.32 -1.79 -2.70
CA LEU A 166 6.11 -1.66 -4.14
C LEU A 166 5.93 -0.18 -4.49
N SER A 167 6.52 0.24 -5.59
CA SER A 167 6.28 1.57 -6.14
C SER A 167 4.92 1.65 -6.85
N SER A 168 4.40 2.86 -7.03
CA SER A 168 3.19 3.10 -7.83
C SER A 168 3.36 2.61 -9.28
N HIS A 169 4.58 2.70 -9.84
CA HIS A 169 4.89 2.15 -11.16
C HIS A 169 4.74 0.63 -11.22
N GLU A 170 5.14 -0.09 -10.19
CA GLU A 170 4.99 -1.55 -10.11
C GLU A 170 3.52 -1.96 -9.97
N LEU A 171 2.72 -1.16 -9.26
CA LEU A 171 1.26 -1.38 -9.20
C LEU A 171 0.54 -1.09 -10.51
N ASN A 172 1.10 -0.23 -11.36
CA ASN A 172 0.53 0.10 -12.67
C ASN A 172 0.90 -0.91 -13.78
N GLN A 173 1.61 -1.99 -13.45
CA GLN A 173 1.87 -3.05 -14.42
C GLN A 173 0.57 -3.75 -14.84
N PRO A 174 0.44 -4.16 -16.12
CA PRO A 174 -0.74 -4.88 -16.59
C PRO A 174 -1.04 -6.12 -15.75
N GLY A 175 -2.29 -6.28 -15.30
CA GLY A 175 -2.73 -7.42 -14.50
C GLY A 175 -2.42 -7.35 -13.00
N CYS A 176 -1.87 -6.23 -12.50
CA CYS A 176 -1.70 -6.01 -11.07
C CYS A 176 -3.03 -5.83 -10.35
N TYR A 177 -3.95 -5.08 -10.92
CA TYR A 177 -5.29 -4.96 -10.39
C TYR A 177 -6.20 -6.06 -10.96
N ARG A 178 -6.90 -6.76 -10.08
CA ARG A 178 -7.77 -7.90 -10.43
C ARG A 178 -9.07 -7.80 -9.66
N ASP A 179 -10.16 -8.24 -10.29
CA ASP A 179 -11.43 -8.39 -9.60
C ASP A 179 -11.35 -9.55 -8.62
N VAL A 180 -11.60 -9.25 -7.35
CA VAL A 180 -11.68 -10.22 -6.26
C VAL A 180 -13.08 -10.19 -5.65
N LYS A 181 -13.56 -11.34 -5.17
CA LYS A 181 -14.86 -11.46 -4.50
C LYS A 181 -14.64 -11.65 -3.01
N ASP A 182 -14.64 -10.56 -2.28
CA ASP A 182 -14.44 -10.55 -0.83
C ASP A 182 -15.75 -10.48 -0.06
N THR A 183 -15.71 -10.83 1.23
CA THR A 183 -16.80 -10.59 2.17
C THR A 183 -16.66 -9.19 2.70
N THR A 184 -17.74 -8.41 2.59
CA THR A 184 -17.81 -7.03 3.06
C THR A 184 -18.82 -6.90 4.19
N VAL A 185 -18.68 -5.87 4.99
CA VAL A 185 -19.58 -5.59 6.10
C VAL A 185 -19.91 -4.10 6.20
N VAL A 186 -21.17 -3.82 6.47
CA VAL A 186 -21.61 -2.53 7.01
C VAL A 186 -21.63 -2.68 8.53
N GLY A 187 -20.68 -2.03 9.20
CA GLY A 187 -20.56 -2.03 10.66
C GLY A 187 -21.47 -0.99 11.31
N GLN A 188 -21.94 -1.29 12.53
CA GLN A 188 -22.77 -0.43 13.38
C GLN A 188 -21.93 0.19 14.49
N PHE A 189 -21.57 1.47 14.33
CA PHE A 189 -20.77 2.21 15.30
C PHE A 189 -21.70 2.96 16.26
N LYS A 190 -21.86 2.44 17.48
CA LYS A 190 -22.78 2.97 18.47
C LYS A 190 -22.39 4.37 18.93
N MET A 191 -23.30 5.32 18.83
CA MET A 191 -23.06 6.71 19.20
C MET A 191 -23.03 6.86 20.73
N LYS A 192 -22.13 7.71 21.23
CA LYS A 192 -22.04 8.09 22.66
C LYS A 192 -22.85 9.35 22.97
N ASN A 193 -22.82 10.32 22.04
CA ASN A 193 -23.46 11.62 22.19
C ASN A 193 -24.42 11.90 21.02
N PRO A 194 -25.46 11.06 20.81
CA PRO A 194 -26.42 11.24 19.72
C PRO A 194 -27.24 12.50 19.89
N LYS A 195 -27.80 13.00 18.79
CA LYS A 195 -28.82 14.08 18.82
C LYS A 195 -30.14 13.53 19.39
N PRO A 196 -30.97 14.38 20.04
CA PRO A 196 -32.17 13.92 20.73
C PRO A 196 -33.10 13.06 19.85
N GLU A 197 -33.36 13.49 18.61
CA GLU A 197 -34.22 12.81 17.65
C GLU A 197 -33.72 11.42 17.23
N MET A 198 -32.42 11.16 17.38
CA MET A 198 -31.83 9.86 17.08
C MET A 198 -32.08 8.82 18.19
N THR A 199 -32.46 9.25 19.39
CA THR A 199 -32.66 8.38 20.56
C THR A 199 -34.12 7.95 20.75
N GLU A 200 -35.05 8.49 19.99
CA GLU A 200 -36.48 8.21 20.12
C GLU A 200 -36.85 6.77 19.74
N TRP A 201 -36.01 6.09 18.95
CA TRP A 201 -36.26 4.76 18.43
C TRP A 201 -35.05 3.83 18.51
N GLY A 202 -34.86 3.21 19.66
CA GLY A 202 -33.74 2.24 19.82
C GLY A 202 -32.36 2.89 19.90
N THR A 203 -31.33 2.08 19.70
CA THR A 203 -29.93 2.50 19.81
C THR A 203 -29.47 3.22 18.56
N PRO A 204 -28.84 4.40 18.67
CA PRO A 204 -28.31 5.14 17.53
C PRO A 204 -26.92 4.67 17.09
N TYR A 205 -26.73 4.51 15.77
CA TYR A 205 -25.47 4.06 15.16
C TYR A 205 -25.10 4.88 13.93
N PHE A 206 -23.80 5.06 13.69
CA PHE A 206 -23.27 5.35 12.36
C PHE A 206 -23.09 4.03 11.59
N LEU A 207 -23.39 4.03 10.28
CA LEU A 207 -23.14 2.91 9.39
C LEU A 207 -21.90 3.20 8.55
N ALA A 208 -20.86 2.39 8.67
CA ALA A 208 -19.70 2.48 7.78
C ALA A 208 -19.44 1.11 7.13
N TRP A 209 -19.10 1.14 5.83
CA TRP A 209 -18.86 -0.04 5.02
C TRP A 209 -17.37 -0.25 4.78
N THR A 210 -16.96 -1.53 4.72
CA THR A 210 -15.60 -1.91 4.35
C THR A 210 -15.57 -3.19 3.54
N THR A 211 -14.62 -3.25 2.59
CA THR A 211 -14.24 -4.46 1.84
C THR A 211 -13.17 -5.29 2.55
N THR A 212 -12.60 -4.76 3.63
CA THR A 212 -11.52 -5.39 4.41
C THR A 212 -11.87 -5.43 5.90
N PRO A 213 -12.79 -6.31 6.33
CA PRO A 213 -13.23 -6.40 7.72
C PRO A 213 -12.10 -6.58 8.74
N TRP A 214 -11.00 -7.19 8.34
CA TRP A 214 -9.82 -7.38 9.19
C TRP A 214 -9.14 -6.07 9.64
N THR A 215 -9.44 -4.94 8.97
CA THR A 215 -8.90 -3.61 9.40
C THR A 215 -9.78 -2.92 10.45
N LEU A 216 -11.02 -3.38 10.67
CA LEU A 216 -11.95 -2.77 11.64
C LEU A 216 -11.42 -2.71 13.08
N PRO A 217 -10.63 -3.69 13.58
CA PRO A 217 -10.01 -3.57 14.91
C PRO A 217 -9.04 -2.38 15.03
N SER A 218 -8.51 -1.90 13.91
CA SER A 218 -7.61 -0.72 13.85
C SER A 218 -8.34 0.59 13.57
N ASN A 219 -9.69 0.59 13.60
CA ASN A 219 -10.48 1.80 13.46
C ASN A 219 -10.21 2.79 14.59
N THR A 220 -10.00 4.06 14.26
CA THR A 220 -9.83 5.14 15.23
C THR A 220 -10.70 6.37 14.95
N ALA A 221 -11.32 6.47 13.77
CA ALA A 221 -12.28 7.52 13.42
C ALA A 221 -13.30 7.06 12.38
N LEU A 222 -14.36 7.85 12.19
CA LEU A 222 -15.25 7.78 11.06
C LEU A 222 -15.14 9.08 10.25
N CYS A 223 -15.08 8.99 8.93
CA CYS A 223 -14.93 10.15 8.06
C CYS A 223 -16.19 10.39 7.23
N VAL A 224 -16.63 11.63 7.20
CA VAL A 224 -17.80 12.10 6.44
C VAL A 224 -17.41 13.20 5.45
N GLY A 225 -18.11 13.29 4.33
CA GLY A 225 -17.87 14.33 3.34
C GLY A 225 -18.53 15.66 3.75
N PRO A 226 -17.82 16.81 3.72
CA PRO A 226 -18.36 18.09 4.17
C PRO A 226 -19.58 18.56 3.36
N LYS A 227 -19.68 18.15 2.11
CA LYS A 227 -20.76 18.56 1.16
C LYS A 227 -21.84 17.50 0.99
N ILE A 228 -21.70 16.34 1.64
CA ILE A 228 -22.65 15.24 1.52
C ILE A 228 -23.79 15.45 2.52
N ASP A 229 -25.02 15.15 2.08
CA ASP A 229 -26.20 15.09 2.92
C ASP A 229 -26.33 13.71 3.55
N TYR A 230 -26.59 13.64 4.84
CA TYR A 230 -26.80 12.44 5.65
C TYR A 230 -28.20 12.41 6.21
N VAL A 231 -28.72 11.22 6.42
CA VAL A 231 -30.04 11.00 7.03
C VAL A 231 -29.96 10.11 8.24
N ALA A 232 -30.78 10.42 9.26
CA ALA A 232 -31.05 9.52 10.38
C ALA A 232 -32.32 8.73 10.08
N VAL A 233 -32.22 7.41 10.18
CA VAL A 233 -33.26 6.46 9.77
C VAL A 233 -33.62 5.54 10.93
N GLN A 234 -34.84 5.61 11.40
CA GLN A 234 -35.42 4.65 12.36
C GLN A 234 -35.78 3.35 11.64
N THR A 235 -35.33 2.23 12.18
CA THR A 235 -35.54 0.89 11.59
C THR A 235 -35.24 -0.21 12.59
N TYR A 236 -35.03 -1.42 12.07
CA TYR A 236 -34.59 -2.59 12.82
C TYR A 236 -33.34 -3.23 12.19
N ASN A 237 -32.52 -3.85 13.02
CA ASN A 237 -31.45 -4.72 12.50
C ASN A 237 -32.07 -6.00 11.89
N GLY A 238 -31.77 -6.30 10.64
CA GLY A 238 -32.33 -7.44 9.93
C GLY A 238 -31.84 -8.81 10.45
N TYR A 239 -30.79 -8.85 11.26
CA TYR A 239 -30.26 -10.09 11.84
C TYR A 239 -30.81 -10.36 13.23
N THR A 240 -30.95 -9.32 14.06
CA THR A 240 -31.33 -9.46 15.49
C THR A 240 -32.77 -9.03 15.75
N GLY A 241 -33.38 -8.25 14.87
CA GLY A 241 -34.69 -7.67 15.10
C GLY A 241 -34.70 -6.50 16.10
N GLU A 242 -33.55 -6.03 16.55
CA GLU A 242 -33.45 -4.92 17.50
C GLU A 242 -33.78 -3.58 16.84
N LYS A 243 -34.50 -2.73 17.60
CA LYS A 243 -34.79 -1.35 17.21
C LYS A 243 -33.50 -0.51 17.14
N MET A 244 -33.37 0.28 16.11
CA MET A 244 -32.21 1.12 15.92
C MET A 244 -32.50 2.39 15.12
N THR A 245 -31.68 3.42 15.33
CA THR A 245 -31.61 4.58 14.45
C THR A 245 -30.24 4.61 13.80
N VAL A 246 -30.17 4.66 12.49
CA VAL A 246 -28.89 4.62 11.77
C VAL A 246 -28.67 5.86 10.94
N VAL A 247 -27.39 6.29 10.83
CA VAL A 247 -26.98 7.43 10.00
C VAL A 247 -26.15 6.93 8.84
N LEU A 248 -26.52 7.36 7.62
CA LEU A 248 -25.81 7.11 6.37
C LEU A 248 -26.05 8.26 5.37
N ALA A 249 -25.28 8.30 4.28
CA ALA A 249 -25.47 9.31 3.24
C ALA A 249 -26.85 9.18 2.54
N LYS A 250 -27.55 10.29 2.40
CA LYS A 250 -28.89 10.34 1.78
C LYS A 250 -28.95 9.73 0.37
N PRO A 251 -27.97 9.96 -0.53
CA PRO A 251 -27.98 9.33 -1.85
C PRO A 251 -27.90 7.80 -1.83
N LEU A 252 -27.39 7.21 -0.74
CA LEU A 252 -27.25 5.76 -0.59
C LEU A 252 -28.37 5.09 0.21
N LEU A 253 -29.39 5.87 0.60
CA LEU A 253 -30.52 5.36 1.39
C LEU A 253 -31.12 4.09 0.77
N TYR A 254 -31.49 4.16 -0.51
CA TYR A 254 -32.16 3.03 -1.17
C TYR A 254 -31.23 1.90 -1.64
N ALA A 255 -29.92 2.04 -1.48
CA ALA A 255 -28.97 0.93 -1.60
C ALA A 255 -29.00 -0.01 -0.37
N HIS A 256 -29.44 0.54 0.76
CA HIS A 256 -29.52 -0.20 2.02
C HIS A 256 -30.95 -0.50 2.48
N PHE A 257 -31.92 0.28 2.04
CA PHE A 257 -33.33 0.17 2.42
C PHE A 257 -34.23 -0.04 1.19
N ASN A 258 -35.18 -0.95 1.34
CA ASN A 258 -36.16 -1.18 0.28
C ASN A 258 -37.19 -0.04 0.26
N GLN A 259 -37.26 0.72 -0.83
CA GLN A 259 -38.18 1.86 -0.97
C GLN A 259 -39.65 1.50 -0.66
N LYS A 260 -40.06 0.25 -0.92
CA LYS A 260 -41.42 -0.22 -0.61
C LYS A 260 -41.73 -0.31 0.89
N ALA A 261 -40.69 -0.28 1.71
CA ALA A 261 -40.82 -0.33 3.16
C ALA A 261 -40.80 1.06 3.82
N GLU A 262 -40.62 2.12 3.02
CA GLU A 262 -40.62 3.49 3.52
C GLU A 262 -42.00 3.90 4.02
N GLY A 263 -42.03 4.40 5.26
CA GLY A 263 -43.26 4.86 5.90
C GLY A 263 -44.25 3.78 6.32
N LEU A 264 -43.87 2.49 6.19
CA LEU A 264 -44.63 1.41 6.84
C LEU A 264 -44.57 1.59 8.38
N PRO A 265 -45.66 1.24 9.12
CA PRO A 265 -45.64 1.33 10.57
C PRO A 265 -44.49 0.51 11.15
N LEU A 266 -43.63 1.17 11.94
CA LEU A 266 -42.50 0.51 12.58
C LEU A 266 -42.93 -0.56 13.57
N GLU A 267 -44.06 -0.34 14.26
CA GLU A 267 -44.59 -1.19 15.31
C GLU A 267 -45.13 -2.54 14.79
N ASP A 268 -45.45 -2.60 13.49
CA ASP A 268 -46.02 -3.83 12.88
C ASP A 268 -44.97 -4.86 12.50
N TYR A 269 -43.67 -4.46 12.52
CA TYR A 269 -42.54 -5.34 12.14
C TYR A 269 -42.38 -6.52 13.08
N LYS A 270 -42.22 -7.69 12.49
CA LYS A 270 -41.86 -8.95 13.21
C LYS A 270 -40.52 -9.47 12.68
N PRO A 271 -39.63 -9.95 13.57
CA PRO A 271 -38.38 -10.57 13.14
C PRO A 271 -38.63 -11.70 12.14
N GLY A 272 -37.99 -11.59 10.97
CA GLY A 272 -38.17 -12.51 9.83
C GLY A 272 -39.02 -11.98 8.69
N ASP A 273 -39.68 -10.84 8.84
CA ASP A 273 -40.40 -10.18 7.76
C ASP A 273 -39.41 -9.80 6.63
N LYS A 274 -39.84 -10.00 5.39
CA LYS A 274 -38.99 -9.69 4.19
C LYS A 274 -38.80 -8.19 3.97
N LEU A 275 -39.74 -7.35 4.42
CA LEU A 275 -39.67 -5.90 4.34
C LEU A 275 -39.47 -5.35 5.75
N ILE A 276 -38.32 -4.73 5.97
CA ILE A 276 -38.00 -4.06 7.22
C ILE A 276 -38.42 -2.61 7.09
N PRO A 277 -39.43 -2.14 7.85
CA PRO A 277 -39.93 -0.78 7.78
C PRO A 277 -38.85 0.21 8.23
N PHE A 278 -38.88 1.40 7.64
CA PHE A 278 -37.98 2.48 8.01
C PHE A 278 -38.64 3.85 7.85
N LYS A 279 -38.13 4.81 8.60
CA LYS A 279 -38.60 6.20 8.59
C LYS A 279 -37.39 7.14 8.73
N VAL A 280 -37.24 8.09 7.80
CA VAL A 280 -36.27 9.19 7.92
C VAL A 280 -36.78 10.19 8.96
N VAL A 281 -35.96 10.50 9.96
CA VAL A 281 -36.30 11.36 11.09
C VAL A 281 -35.40 12.59 11.23
N GLY A 282 -34.33 12.66 10.48
CA GLY A 282 -33.43 13.83 10.47
C GLY A 282 -32.57 13.88 9.21
N GLU A 283 -32.18 15.08 8.82
CA GLU A 283 -31.26 15.35 7.72
C GLU A 283 -30.13 16.26 8.23
N TYR A 284 -28.90 15.97 7.84
CA TYR A 284 -27.69 16.64 8.34
C TYR A 284 -26.70 16.83 7.18
N LYS A 285 -25.91 17.90 7.25
CA LYS A 285 -24.68 17.99 6.48
C LYS A 285 -23.57 17.21 7.19
N GLY A 286 -22.54 16.76 6.45
CA GLY A 286 -21.39 16.12 7.09
C GLY A 286 -20.76 16.97 8.18
N THR A 287 -20.74 18.30 8.00
CA THR A 287 -20.26 19.26 9.00
C THR A 287 -21.04 19.24 10.32
N ASP A 288 -22.33 18.85 10.30
CA ASP A 288 -23.17 18.79 11.51
C ASP A 288 -22.92 17.53 12.34
N LEU A 289 -22.20 16.55 11.78
CA LEU A 289 -21.83 15.29 12.43
C LEU A 289 -20.43 15.30 13.01
N VAL A 290 -19.60 16.29 12.67
CA VAL A 290 -18.21 16.39 13.13
C VAL A 290 -18.14 16.46 14.66
N GLY A 291 -17.19 15.71 15.23
CA GLY A 291 -16.97 15.64 16.66
C GLY A 291 -17.96 14.74 17.42
N MET A 292 -18.99 14.18 16.76
CA MET A 292 -19.82 13.16 17.39
C MET A 292 -18.99 11.92 17.69
N GLU A 293 -19.13 11.40 18.90
CA GLU A 293 -18.36 10.26 19.39
C GLU A 293 -19.13 8.96 19.27
N TYR A 294 -18.37 7.86 19.16
CA TYR A 294 -18.91 6.51 19.13
C TYR A 294 -18.10 5.54 19.99
N GLU A 295 -18.68 4.41 20.36
CA GLU A 295 -17.96 3.34 21.04
C GLU A 295 -17.07 2.58 20.06
N GLN A 296 -15.84 2.20 20.48
CA GLN A 296 -14.95 1.39 19.67
C GLN A 296 -15.66 0.11 19.22
N LEU A 297 -15.71 -0.13 17.91
CA LEU A 297 -16.49 -1.25 17.35
C LEU A 297 -15.93 -2.61 17.79
N ILE A 298 -14.61 -2.77 17.70
CA ILE A 298 -13.89 -3.98 18.05
C ILE A 298 -12.79 -3.61 19.05
N PRO A 299 -13.06 -3.65 20.38
CA PRO A 299 -12.18 -3.08 21.38
C PRO A 299 -11.07 -4.04 21.84
N TRP A 300 -10.35 -4.65 20.88
CA TRP A 300 -9.25 -5.56 21.22
C TRP A 300 -8.03 -4.83 21.76
N VAL A 301 -7.75 -3.65 21.23
CA VAL A 301 -6.58 -2.84 21.58
C VAL A 301 -6.97 -1.39 21.67
N LYS A 302 -6.49 -0.68 22.67
CA LYS A 302 -6.63 0.77 22.80
C LYS A 302 -5.54 1.48 21.99
N PRO A 303 -5.85 2.58 21.27
CA PRO A 303 -4.84 3.38 20.59
C PRO A 303 -3.90 4.04 21.59
N VAL A 304 -2.64 4.23 21.17
CA VAL A 304 -1.60 4.89 21.92
C VAL A 304 -0.92 5.98 21.10
N ASN A 305 -0.51 7.06 21.73
CA ASN A 305 0.46 8.01 21.18
C ASN A 305 1.86 7.54 21.52
N VAL A 306 2.80 7.69 20.58
CA VAL A 306 4.21 7.35 20.78
C VAL A 306 5.04 8.61 20.50
N ASP A 307 5.91 9.00 21.44
CA ASP A 307 6.79 10.14 21.29
C ASP A 307 8.07 9.81 20.49
N GLU A 308 8.90 10.82 20.20
CA GLU A 308 10.16 10.66 19.47
C GLU A 308 11.19 9.76 20.18
N ASN A 309 11.02 9.55 21.48
CA ASN A 309 11.89 8.71 22.31
C ASN A 309 11.36 7.27 22.45
N GLY A 310 10.20 6.98 21.86
CA GLY A 310 9.56 5.68 21.95
C GLY A 310 8.72 5.45 23.21
N ASN A 311 8.49 6.49 24.02
CA ASN A 311 7.56 6.39 25.14
C ASN A 311 6.13 6.46 24.61
N TRP A 312 5.25 5.68 25.19
CA TRP A 312 3.85 5.62 24.77
C TRP A 312 2.89 5.93 25.93
N GLU A 313 1.74 6.48 25.58
CA GLU A 313 0.61 6.74 26.48
C GLU A 313 -0.72 6.36 25.82
N GLU A 314 -1.70 5.89 26.59
CA GLU A 314 -3.03 5.59 26.09
C GLU A 314 -3.70 6.86 25.53
N ALA A 315 -4.35 6.74 24.37
CA ALA A 315 -4.92 7.87 23.64
C ALA A 315 -6.37 7.61 23.14
N ALA A 316 -7.10 6.70 23.76
CA ALA A 316 -8.47 6.37 23.37
C ALA A 316 -9.44 7.57 23.48
N ASN A 317 -9.14 8.52 24.38
CA ASN A 317 -9.89 9.77 24.53
C ASN A 317 -9.73 10.74 23.35
N GLN A 318 -8.75 10.53 22.47
CA GLN A 318 -8.51 11.32 21.27
C GLN A 318 -9.07 10.65 20.02
N ALA A 319 -9.49 9.40 20.11
CA ALA A 319 -10.03 8.58 19.03
C ALA A 319 -11.58 8.53 19.01
N PHE A 320 -12.13 7.70 18.14
CA PHE A 320 -13.52 7.29 18.06
C PHE A 320 -14.51 8.44 17.93
N ARG A 321 -14.21 9.39 17.05
CA ARG A 321 -15.08 10.49 16.68
C ARG A 321 -15.16 10.68 15.16
N VAL A 322 -16.20 11.39 14.73
CA VAL A 322 -16.43 11.74 13.33
C VAL A 322 -15.54 12.90 12.90
N ILE A 323 -14.87 12.77 11.77
CA ILE A 323 -13.99 13.77 11.15
C ILE A 323 -14.43 14.07 9.71
N LEU A 324 -13.86 15.10 9.08
CA LEU A 324 -14.13 15.46 7.68
C LEU A 324 -13.04 14.93 6.74
N GLY A 325 -13.46 14.57 5.51
CA GLY A 325 -12.55 14.25 4.42
C GLY A 325 -13.21 14.49 3.07
N ASP A 326 -12.53 15.23 2.20
CA ASP A 326 -13.06 15.59 0.86
C ASP A 326 -13.08 14.40 -0.12
N TYR A 327 -12.41 13.29 0.20
CA TYR A 327 -12.36 12.08 -0.62
C TYR A 327 -13.55 11.13 -0.43
N VAL A 328 -14.42 11.39 0.54
CA VAL A 328 -15.62 10.58 0.78
C VAL A 328 -16.57 10.72 -0.42
N THR A 329 -16.98 9.59 -0.98
CA THR A 329 -17.91 9.52 -2.11
C THR A 329 -19.25 8.90 -1.73
N THR A 330 -20.23 9.00 -2.64
CA THR A 330 -21.54 8.36 -2.54
C THR A 330 -21.79 7.39 -3.70
N GLU A 331 -20.71 6.86 -4.29
CA GLU A 331 -20.80 5.88 -5.38
C GLU A 331 -21.10 4.49 -4.82
N ASP A 332 -20.44 4.14 -3.70
CA ASP A 332 -20.55 2.86 -3.01
C ASP A 332 -20.60 3.03 -1.49
N GLY A 333 -20.93 1.95 -0.78
CA GLY A 333 -20.90 1.89 0.68
C GLY A 333 -22.04 2.65 1.33
N THR A 334 -21.72 3.41 2.37
CA THR A 334 -22.70 4.17 3.19
C THR A 334 -22.47 5.68 3.18
N GLY A 335 -21.43 6.16 2.47
CA GLY A 335 -20.99 7.57 2.52
C GLY A 335 -20.34 7.96 3.85
N ILE A 336 -20.08 7.02 4.73
CA ILE A 336 -19.25 7.16 5.94
C ILE A 336 -18.12 6.15 5.82
N VAL A 337 -16.89 6.63 5.86
CA VAL A 337 -15.69 5.80 5.73
C VAL A 337 -15.11 5.50 7.11
N HIS A 338 -14.86 4.22 7.40
CA HIS A 338 -14.10 3.86 8.60
C HIS A 338 -12.61 4.17 8.38
N ILE A 339 -11.96 4.75 9.38
CA ILE A 339 -10.57 5.21 9.31
C ILE A 339 -9.67 4.27 10.11
N ALA A 340 -8.75 3.61 9.41
CA ALA A 340 -7.69 2.78 9.99
C ALA A 340 -6.31 3.32 9.55
N PRO A 341 -5.73 4.32 10.25
CA PRO A 341 -4.57 5.08 9.79
C PRO A 341 -3.30 4.25 9.60
N THR A 342 -3.24 3.03 10.12
CA THR A 342 -2.11 2.11 9.95
C THR A 342 -2.17 1.31 8.66
N PHE A 343 -3.31 1.32 7.92
CA PHE A 343 -3.53 0.50 6.72
C PHE A 343 -4.04 1.28 5.50
N GLY A 344 -4.41 2.56 5.66
CA GLY A 344 -4.84 3.44 4.58
C GLY A 344 -4.00 4.71 4.52
N ALA A 345 -3.50 5.08 3.34
CA ALA A 345 -2.71 6.31 3.16
C ALA A 345 -3.58 7.56 3.35
N ASP A 346 -4.78 7.57 2.74
CA ASP A 346 -5.74 8.66 2.91
C ASP A 346 -6.25 8.72 4.35
N ASP A 347 -6.48 7.56 4.98
CA ASP A 347 -6.86 7.45 6.39
C ASP A 347 -5.81 8.08 7.31
N ALA A 348 -4.52 7.77 7.07
CA ALA A 348 -3.42 8.36 7.83
C ALA A 348 -3.33 9.88 7.66
N PHE A 349 -3.59 10.38 6.46
CA PHE A 349 -3.57 11.81 6.15
C PHE A 349 -4.68 12.55 6.90
N VAL A 350 -5.93 12.12 6.77
CA VAL A 350 -7.08 12.80 7.40
C VAL A 350 -7.07 12.64 8.93
N ALA A 351 -6.66 11.48 9.43
CA ALA A 351 -6.51 11.25 10.87
C ALA A 351 -5.49 12.20 11.49
N ARG A 352 -4.32 12.34 10.87
CA ARG A 352 -3.27 13.27 11.32
C ARG A 352 -3.76 14.71 11.30
N ALA A 353 -4.44 15.14 10.24
CA ALA A 353 -5.00 16.49 10.12
C ALA A 353 -6.03 16.80 11.22
N ALA A 354 -6.78 15.78 11.64
CA ALA A 354 -7.80 15.89 12.69
C ALA A 354 -7.29 15.59 14.11
N GLY A 355 -6.00 15.30 14.30
CA GLY A 355 -5.41 14.92 15.59
C GLY A 355 -5.97 13.60 16.14
N ILE A 356 -6.24 12.64 15.25
CA ILE A 356 -6.67 11.29 15.61
C ILE A 356 -5.43 10.38 15.70
N PRO A 357 -5.24 9.64 16.81
CA PRO A 357 -4.14 8.69 16.95
C PRO A 357 -4.31 7.51 15.99
N SER A 358 -3.19 6.98 15.48
CA SER A 358 -3.16 5.68 14.84
C SER A 358 -3.22 4.58 15.90
N LEU A 359 -3.81 3.43 15.56
CA LEU A 359 -3.80 2.29 16.47
C LEU A 359 -2.54 1.47 16.23
N PHE A 360 -1.56 1.64 17.10
CA PHE A 360 -0.33 0.87 17.13
C PHE A 360 -0.32 -0.11 18.30
N MET A 361 0.36 -1.23 18.11
CA MET A 361 0.82 -2.14 19.15
C MET A 361 2.29 -1.86 19.45
N ILE A 362 2.73 -2.09 20.67
CA ILE A 362 4.14 -1.91 21.07
C ILE A 362 4.79 -3.30 21.15
N ASN A 363 5.82 -3.54 20.37
CA ASN A 363 6.55 -4.79 20.40
C ASN A 363 7.55 -4.84 21.58
N LYS A 364 8.18 -5.99 21.83
CA LYS A 364 9.18 -6.18 22.91
C LYS A 364 10.41 -5.26 22.82
N LYS A 365 10.62 -4.62 21.67
CA LYS A 365 11.71 -3.64 21.50
C LYS A 365 11.26 -2.19 21.80
N GLY A 366 10.00 -1.99 22.21
CA GLY A 366 9.42 -0.67 22.40
C GLY A 366 9.04 0.06 21.12
N GLU A 367 8.99 -0.65 19.98
CA GLU A 367 8.70 -0.04 18.68
C GLU A 367 7.19 -0.12 18.39
N PRO A 368 6.58 0.99 17.91
CA PRO A 368 5.19 0.95 17.45
C PRO A 368 5.07 0.17 16.13
N ARG A 369 4.10 -0.72 16.08
CA ARG A 369 3.79 -1.55 14.91
C ARG A 369 2.28 -1.59 14.68
N PRO A 370 1.79 -1.71 13.43
CA PRO A 370 0.39 -2.06 13.19
C PRO A 370 0.00 -3.35 13.90
N MET A 371 -1.28 -3.65 13.99
CA MET A 371 -1.75 -4.91 14.57
C MET A 371 -1.27 -6.17 13.81
N VAL A 372 -0.84 -5.99 12.57
CA VAL A 372 -0.40 -7.04 11.65
C VAL A 372 1.09 -6.88 11.39
N ASP A 373 1.85 -7.97 11.38
CA ASP A 373 3.25 -8.00 11.06
C ASP A 373 3.53 -7.92 9.54
N LEU A 374 4.80 -7.86 9.15
CA LEU A 374 5.21 -7.80 7.74
C LEU A 374 4.89 -9.08 6.94
N THR A 375 4.54 -10.18 7.59
CA THR A 375 4.11 -11.40 6.90
C THR A 375 2.61 -11.41 6.61
N GLY A 376 1.86 -10.47 7.18
CA GLY A 376 0.41 -10.36 7.05
C GLY A 376 -0.36 -11.13 8.13
N LYS A 377 0.22 -11.31 9.29
CA LYS A 377 -0.31 -12.06 10.44
C LYS A 377 -0.51 -11.13 11.63
N PHE A 378 -1.59 -11.27 12.38
CA PHE A 378 -1.75 -10.59 13.66
C PHE A 378 -0.66 -10.98 14.64
N PHE A 379 -0.06 -10.01 15.33
CA PHE A 379 1.00 -10.26 16.32
C PHE A 379 0.54 -11.26 17.38
N LEU A 380 1.48 -12.12 17.81
CA LEU A 380 1.29 -12.96 18.99
C LEU A 380 1.41 -12.09 20.26
N LEU A 381 0.68 -12.41 21.31
CA LEU A 381 0.75 -11.68 22.57
C LEU A 381 2.16 -11.71 23.20
N ASP A 382 2.89 -12.80 22.98
CA ASP A 382 4.25 -12.95 23.46
C ASP A 382 5.31 -12.19 22.63
N GLU A 383 4.94 -11.58 21.50
CA GLU A 383 5.78 -10.68 20.69
C GLU A 383 5.67 -9.21 21.16
N LEU A 384 4.69 -8.91 22.03
CA LEU A 384 4.37 -7.56 22.48
C LEU A 384 5.03 -7.22 23.82
N ASP A 385 5.13 -5.91 24.10
CA ASP A 385 5.57 -5.38 25.40
C ASP A 385 4.57 -5.76 26.51
N GLU A 386 5.06 -6.27 27.63
CA GLU A 386 4.22 -6.78 28.72
C GLU A 386 3.35 -5.68 29.38
N LYS A 387 3.91 -4.48 29.51
CA LYS A 387 3.16 -3.34 30.08
C LYS A 387 2.04 -2.94 29.11
N PHE A 388 2.35 -2.86 27.83
CA PHE A 388 1.35 -2.55 26.80
C PHE A 388 0.22 -3.56 26.78
N VAL A 389 0.53 -4.86 26.81
CA VAL A 389 -0.49 -5.93 26.86
C VAL A 389 -1.40 -5.75 28.06
N LYS A 390 -0.82 -5.52 29.24
CA LYS A 390 -1.59 -5.36 30.49
C LYS A 390 -2.51 -4.12 30.49
N GLU A 391 -2.08 -3.01 29.91
CA GLU A 391 -2.79 -1.72 30.01
C GLU A 391 -3.72 -1.46 28.80
N CYS A 392 -3.38 -1.98 27.63
CA CYS A 392 -4.02 -1.59 26.37
C CYS A 392 -4.65 -2.74 25.59
N VAL A 393 -4.42 -4.02 25.91
CA VAL A 393 -4.95 -5.16 25.17
C VAL A 393 -6.01 -5.90 25.96
N ASP A 394 -7.19 -6.10 25.37
CA ASP A 394 -8.17 -7.06 25.86
C ASP A 394 -7.73 -8.47 25.46
N VAL A 395 -6.99 -9.11 26.35
CA VAL A 395 -6.36 -10.42 26.09
C VAL A 395 -7.43 -11.50 25.82
N GLU A 396 -8.58 -11.46 26.50
CA GLU A 396 -9.65 -12.45 26.32
C GLU A 396 -10.20 -12.41 24.89
N GLN A 397 -10.43 -11.23 24.34
CA GLN A 397 -10.91 -11.08 22.98
C GLN A 397 -9.80 -11.27 21.94
N TYR A 398 -8.60 -10.68 22.16
CA TYR A 398 -7.52 -10.70 21.18
C TYR A 398 -6.88 -12.07 20.99
N GLN A 399 -6.80 -12.91 22.03
CA GLN A 399 -6.16 -14.23 21.96
C GLN A 399 -6.74 -15.14 20.87
N GLU A 400 -7.99 -14.95 20.48
CA GLU A 400 -8.66 -15.73 19.42
C GLU A 400 -8.13 -15.36 18.02
N TYR A 401 -7.51 -14.19 17.88
CA TYR A 401 -7.06 -13.63 16.60
C TYR A 401 -5.54 -13.61 16.45
N GLN A 402 -4.78 -13.67 17.53
CA GLN A 402 -3.33 -13.67 17.47
C GLN A 402 -2.83 -14.79 16.54
N GLY A 403 -1.83 -14.47 15.72
CA GLY A 403 -1.22 -15.42 14.79
C GLY A 403 -2.05 -15.78 13.56
N ARG A 404 -3.26 -15.21 13.39
CA ARG A 404 -4.10 -15.46 12.20
C ARG A 404 -3.69 -14.55 11.05
N TRP A 405 -3.70 -15.11 9.85
CA TRP A 405 -3.40 -14.40 8.60
C TRP A 405 -4.58 -13.56 8.13
N VAL A 406 -4.33 -12.31 7.74
CA VAL A 406 -5.40 -11.40 7.27
C VAL A 406 -5.91 -11.77 5.87
N LYS A 407 -5.12 -12.51 5.09
CA LYS A 407 -5.56 -13.13 3.83
C LYS A 407 -4.99 -14.54 3.72
N ASN A 408 -5.79 -15.48 3.23
CA ASN A 408 -5.37 -16.86 3.00
C ASN A 408 -4.15 -16.94 2.07
N ALA A 409 -3.98 -15.98 1.15
CA ALA A 409 -2.84 -15.89 0.26
C ALA A 409 -1.49 -15.73 0.97
N TYR A 410 -1.47 -15.25 2.20
CA TYR A 410 -0.26 -15.08 3.00
C TYR A 410 0.08 -16.32 3.83
N ASP A 411 -0.91 -17.14 4.12
CA ASP A 411 -0.76 -18.34 4.94
C ASP A 411 0.02 -19.44 4.17
N PRO A 412 1.18 -19.91 4.71
CA PRO A 412 1.97 -20.97 4.09
C PRO A 412 1.21 -22.29 3.86
N GLN A 413 0.16 -22.59 4.66
CA GLN A 413 -0.63 -23.82 4.48
C GLN A 413 -1.25 -23.92 3.08
N PHE A 414 -1.49 -22.81 2.38
CA PHE A 414 -2.02 -22.77 1.03
C PHE A 414 -0.91 -22.73 -0.04
N THR A 415 0.34 -23.05 0.33
CA THR A 415 1.45 -23.14 -0.61
C THR A 415 1.89 -24.60 -0.75
N VAL A 416 1.67 -25.19 -1.92
CA VAL A 416 2.01 -26.57 -2.22
C VAL A 416 3.17 -26.60 -3.22
N ASN A 417 4.27 -27.28 -2.87
CA ASN A 417 5.49 -27.35 -3.70
C ASN A 417 6.00 -25.97 -4.15
N GLY A 418 5.96 -24.99 -3.27
CA GLY A 418 6.40 -23.60 -3.53
C GLY A 418 5.46 -22.80 -4.44
N LYS A 419 4.25 -23.30 -4.73
CA LYS A 419 3.22 -22.61 -5.51
C LYS A 419 1.97 -22.36 -4.66
N TYR A 420 1.41 -21.16 -4.79
CA TYR A 420 0.16 -20.81 -4.14
C TYR A 420 -1.01 -21.60 -4.76
N ASP A 421 -1.75 -22.34 -3.93
CA ASP A 421 -2.98 -23.04 -4.30
C ASP A 421 -4.19 -22.12 -4.08
N GLU A 422 -4.44 -21.28 -5.08
CA GLU A 422 -5.53 -20.30 -5.05
C GLU A 422 -6.90 -20.98 -4.89
N LYS A 423 -7.10 -22.16 -5.48
CA LYS A 423 -8.37 -22.87 -5.43
C LYS A 423 -8.71 -23.34 -4.02
N THR A 424 -7.75 -23.94 -3.33
CA THR A 424 -7.93 -24.38 -1.94
C THR A 424 -8.08 -23.17 -1.01
N ALA A 425 -7.27 -22.12 -1.19
CA ALA A 425 -7.35 -20.90 -0.42
C ALA A 425 -8.70 -20.18 -0.57
N ALA A 426 -9.25 -20.11 -1.79
CA ALA A 426 -10.54 -19.48 -2.06
C ALA A 426 -11.74 -20.26 -1.48
N SER A 427 -11.60 -21.59 -1.28
CA SER A 427 -12.64 -22.42 -0.67
C SER A 427 -12.60 -22.45 0.87
N ALA A 428 -11.50 -22.02 1.46
CA ALA A 428 -11.34 -21.97 2.90
C ALA A 428 -11.99 -20.71 3.51
N GLU A 429 -12.39 -20.80 4.79
CA GLU A 429 -12.90 -19.65 5.54
C GLU A 429 -11.79 -18.59 5.66
N THR A 430 -12.12 -17.35 5.30
CA THR A 430 -11.21 -16.21 5.47
C THR A 430 -11.40 -15.56 6.84
N LEU A 431 -10.38 -14.86 7.31
CA LEU A 431 -10.49 -14.06 8.54
C LEU A 431 -11.60 -13.01 8.45
N ASP A 432 -11.83 -12.42 7.27
CA ASP A 432 -12.92 -11.48 7.05
C ASP A 432 -14.30 -12.09 7.30
N ILE A 433 -14.53 -13.32 6.82
CA ILE A 433 -15.78 -14.06 7.12
C ILE A 433 -15.92 -14.26 8.63
N TYR A 434 -14.85 -14.71 9.29
CA TYR A 434 -14.86 -14.97 10.71
C TYR A 434 -15.20 -13.72 11.54
N ILE A 435 -14.54 -12.58 11.26
CA ILE A 435 -14.84 -11.29 11.90
C ILE A 435 -16.30 -10.87 11.65
N CYS A 436 -16.77 -10.96 10.40
CA CYS A 436 -18.14 -10.62 10.04
C CYS A 436 -19.17 -11.46 10.83
N MET A 437 -18.92 -12.75 10.99
CA MET A 437 -19.82 -13.64 11.75
C MET A 437 -19.83 -13.31 13.26
N LYS A 438 -18.67 -12.97 13.83
CA LYS A 438 -18.59 -12.48 15.23
C LYS A 438 -19.32 -11.15 15.40
N MET A 439 -19.16 -10.21 14.46
CA MET A 439 -19.89 -8.94 14.45
C MET A 439 -21.41 -9.16 14.38
N LYS A 440 -21.84 -10.08 13.52
CA LYS A 440 -23.26 -10.44 13.43
C LYS A 440 -23.80 -10.98 14.75
N ALA A 441 -23.08 -11.91 15.37
CA ALA A 441 -23.47 -12.51 16.65
C ALA A 441 -23.52 -11.51 17.81
N SER A 442 -22.70 -10.45 17.77
CA SER A 442 -22.62 -9.40 18.80
C SER A 442 -23.41 -8.13 18.46
N ASN A 443 -24.32 -8.17 17.48
CA ASN A 443 -25.12 -7.03 16.99
C ASN A 443 -24.27 -5.82 16.60
N LYS A 444 -23.15 -6.05 15.89
CA LYS A 444 -22.23 -5.02 15.38
C LYS A 444 -22.24 -4.92 13.84
N ALA A 445 -22.98 -5.81 13.17
CA ALA A 445 -23.12 -5.83 11.71
C ALA A 445 -24.55 -5.46 11.31
N PHE A 446 -24.69 -4.49 10.42
CA PHE A 446 -25.95 -4.13 9.78
C PHE A 446 -26.23 -4.99 8.55
N LYS A 447 -25.22 -5.20 7.70
CA LYS A 447 -25.30 -5.98 6.47
C LYS A 447 -23.97 -6.66 6.17
N ILE A 448 -24.00 -7.94 5.79
CA ILE A 448 -22.84 -8.71 5.33
C ILE A 448 -23.18 -9.25 3.97
N GLU A 449 -22.31 -9.03 2.99
CA GLU A 449 -22.51 -9.50 1.62
C GLU A 449 -21.18 -9.83 0.92
N LYS A 450 -21.25 -10.56 -0.19
CA LYS A 450 -20.12 -10.75 -1.09
C LYS A 450 -20.11 -9.63 -2.11
N HIS A 451 -18.98 -8.95 -2.22
CA HIS A 451 -18.80 -7.86 -3.16
C HIS A 451 -17.59 -8.13 -4.08
N VAL A 452 -17.74 -7.81 -5.36
CA VAL A 452 -16.63 -7.90 -6.32
C VAL A 452 -16.03 -6.52 -6.45
N HIS A 453 -14.75 -6.42 -6.16
CA HIS A 453 -14.01 -5.16 -6.26
C HIS A 453 -12.62 -5.38 -6.82
N ASN A 454 -12.01 -4.32 -7.29
CA ASN A 454 -10.67 -4.35 -7.86
C ASN A 454 -9.64 -4.29 -6.73
N TYR A 455 -8.67 -5.22 -6.70
CA TYR A 455 -7.67 -5.32 -5.64
C TYR A 455 -6.25 -5.49 -6.21
N PRO A 456 -5.24 -4.75 -5.68
CA PRO A 456 -3.88 -4.82 -6.18
C PRO A 456 -3.16 -6.10 -5.78
N HIS A 457 -2.43 -6.68 -6.74
CA HIS A 457 -1.57 -7.84 -6.58
C HIS A 457 -0.14 -7.51 -6.99
N CYS A 458 0.82 -8.12 -6.32
CA CYS A 458 2.22 -7.98 -6.68
C CYS A 458 2.49 -8.69 -8.02
N TRP A 459 2.95 -7.95 -9.01
CA TRP A 459 3.22 -8.47 -10.36
C TRP A 459 4.26 -9.58 -10.43
N ARG A 460 5.09 -9.76 -9.39
CA ARG A 460 6.11 -10.81 -9.33
C ARG A 460 5.65 -12.07 -8.61
N THR A 461 4.79 -11.93 -7.62
CA THR A 461 4.39 -13.05 -6.76
C THR A 461 2.95 -13.50 -6.99
N ASP A 462 2.18 -12.74 -7.77
CA ASP A 462 0.75 -12.93 -8.01
C ASP A 462 -0.13 -12.92 -6.74
N LYS A 463 0.44 -12.50 -5.58
CA LYS A 463 -0.28 -12.43 -4.31
C LYS A 463 -0.78 -11.02 -4.02
N PRO A 464 -1.88 -10.88 -3.25
CA PRO A 464 -2.43 -9.57 -2.89
C PRO A 464 -1.39 -8.70 -2.17
N VAL A 465 -1.56 -7.40 -2.31
CA VAL A 465 -0.73 -6.38 -1.66
C VAL A 465 -1.34 -6.01 -0.30
N LEU A 466 -0.50 -5.69 0.66
CA LEU A 466 -0.87 -5.12 1.96
C LEU A 466 -0.40 -3.67 1.99
N TYR A 467 -1.28 -2.72 2.35
CA TYR A 467 -0.83 -1.36 2.64
C TYR A 467 -0.28 -1.32 4.07
N TYR A 468 0.95 -0.83 4.22
CA TYR A 468 1.69 -0.97 5.47
C TYR A 468 2.59 0.25 5.75
N PRO A 469 2.72 0.74 7.00
CA PRO A 469 3.66 1.79 7.35
C PRO A 469 5.09 1.23 7.33
N LEU A 470 5.86 1.66 6.35
CA LEU A 470 7.26 1.26 6.20
C LEU A 470 8.19 2.42 6.54
N ASP A 471 9.14 2.16 7.45
CA ASP A 471 10.24 3.06 7.70
C ASP A 471 11.11 3.19 6.45
N SER A 472 11.37 4.40 6.03
CA SER A 472 12.12 4.68 4.80
C SER A 472 12.92 5.97 4.92
N TRP A 473 13.90 6.11 4.03
CA TRP A 473 14.57 7.37 3.80
C TRP A 473 13.83 8.16 2.71
N PHE A 474 13.58 9.42 2.98
CA PHE A 474 12.87 10.32 2.08
C PHE A 474 13.76 11.46 1.62
N ILE A 475 13.59 11.86 0.36
CA ILE A 475 14.16 13.08 -0.18
C ILE A 475 13.04 14.11 -0.28
N ARG A 476 13.21 15.29 0.33
CA ARG A 476 12.25 16.39 0.30
C ARG A 476 12.23 17.07 -1.08
N SER A 477 11.76 16.36 -2.09
CA SER A 477 11.67 16.86 -3.47
C SER A 477 10.77 18.08 -3.59
N THR A 478 9.76 18.21 -2.70
CA THR A 478 8.86 19.37 -2.65
C THR A 478 9.59 20.70 -2.40
N ALA A 479 10.77 20.69 -1.76
CA ALA A 479 11.58 21.88 -1.56
C ALA A 479 12.15 22.48 -2.86
N ALA A 480 12.22 21.67 -3.92
CA ALA A 480 12.71 22.11 -5.24
C ALA A 480 11.61 22.01 -6.33
N LYS A 481 10.36 21.78 -5.96
CA LYS A 481 9.23 21.48 -6.85
C LYS A 481 9.12 22.51 -7.98
N GLU A 482 9.01 23.78 -7.67
CA GLU A 482 8.82 24.84 -8.68
C GLU A 482 9.96 24.88 -9.68
N ARG A 483 11.20 24.78 -9.20
CA ARG A 483 12.38 24.75 -10.06
C ARG A 483 12.43 23.47 -10.93
N MET A 484 12.01 22.34 -10.39
CA MET A 484 11.94 21.08 -11.16
C MET A 484 10.89 21.17 -12.27
N ILE A 485 9.71 21.75 -12.00
CA ILE A 485 8.66 21.98 -13.00
C ILE A 485 9.16 22.92 -14.11
N GLU A 486 9.82 24.01 -13.74
CA GLU A 486 10.41 24.95 -14.68
C GLU A 486 11.43 24.26 -15.61
N LEU A 487 12.35 23.49 -15.02
CA LEU A 487 13.36 22.76 -15.79
C LEU A 487 12.74 21.66 -16.66
N ASN A 488 11.70 20.96 -16.19
CA ASN A 488 11.01 19.93 -16.96
C ASN A 488 10.43 20.50 -18.28
N LYS A 489 9.97 21.74 -18.30
CA LYS A 489 9.47 22.41 -19.50
C LYS A 489 10.56 22.66 -20.56
N THR A 490 11.82 22.63 -20.18
CA THR A 490 12.96 22.80 -21.12
C THR A 490 13.35 21.51 -21.83
N ILE A 491 12.83 20.37 -21.41
CA ILE A 491 13.14 19.05 -21.96
C ILE A 491 12.30 18.81 -23.22
N ASN A 492 12.94 18.39 -24.31
CA ASN A 492 12.25 17.98 -25.53
C ASN A 492 11.76 16.53 -25.41
N TRP A 493 10.64 16.34 -24.71
CA TRP A 493 10.04 15.03 -24.49
C TRP A 493 9.52 14.38 -25.77
N LYS A 494 9.73 13.06 -25.89
CA LYS A 494 9.21 12.24 -27.01
C LYS A 494 8.60 10.95 -26.48
N PRO A 495 7.27 10.78 -26.50
CA PRO A 495 6.25 11.77 -26.89
C PRO A 495 6.13 12.92 -25.88
N GLU A 496 5.55 14.04 -26.30
CA GLU A 496 5.37 15.23 -25.46
C GLU A 496 4.53 14.96 -24.22
N SER A 497 3.54 14.05 -24.33
CA SER A 497 2.69 13.61 -23.21
C SER A 497 3.48 13.07 -22.02
N THR A 498 4.67 12.52 -22.23
CA THR A 498 5.55 12.06 -21.14
C THR A 498 5.98 13.21 -20.23
N GLY A 499 6.32 14.37 -20.80
CA GLY A 499 6.70 15.56 -20.03
C GLY A 499 5.55 16.10 -19.18
N THR A 500 4.33 16.09 -19.73
CA THR A 500 3.11 16.45 -18.99
C THR A 500 2.86 15.47 -17.84
N ALA A 501 2.97 14.17 -18.08
CA ALA A 501 2.81 13.13 -17.06
C ALA A 501 3.85 13.28 -15.94
N VAL A 502 5.13 13.51 -16.26
CA VAL A 502 6.20 13.73 -15.26
C VAL A 502 5.89 14.94 -14.39
N SER A 503 5.47 16.07 -14.97
CA SER A 503 5.10 17.26 -14.21
C SER A 503 3.94 16.98 -13.27
N TYR A 504 2.92 16.26 -13.71
CA TYR A 504 1.73 15.97 -12.91
C TYR A 504 2.00 14.91 -11.83
N THR A 505 2.57 13.76 -12.19
CA THR A 505 2.67 12.60 -11.30
C THR A 505 3.90 12.59 -10.39
N HIS A 506 4.99 13.27 -10.78
CA HIS A 506 6.26 13.21 -10.05
C HIS A 506 6.67 14.53 -9.42
N LEU A 507 6.16 15.64 -9.93
CA LEU A 507 6.57 16.98 -9.48
C LEU A 507 5.42 17.76 -8.80
N THR A 508 4.16 17.40 -9.04
CA THR A 508 3.00 18.18 -8.58
C THR A 508 2.20 17.48 -7.48
N LEU A 509 2.24 16.15 -7.39
CA LEU A 509 1.54 15.35 -6.36
C LEU A 509 2.33 15.25 -5.06
#